data_d2b4d987e6b720ce3e2b335ecfb48c26
#
_entry.id   d2b4d987e6b720ce3e2b335ecfb48c26
#
_cell.length_a   1.000
_cell.length_b   1.000
_cell.length_c   1.000
_cell.angle_alpha   90.00
_cell.angle_beta   90.00
_cell.angle_gamma   90.00
#
_symmetry.space_group_name_H-M   'P 1'
#
loop_
_entity.id
_entity.type
_entity.pdbx_description
1 polymer ?
#
loop_
_entity_poly.entity_id
_entity_poly.type
_entity_poly.pdbx_seq_one_letter_code
_entity_poly.pdbx_strand_id
1 'polypeptide(L)'
;IQGLGLTRTFQHTWLWRDMTVIENLLVAPRGQFSPNKLLALLRPASRKEEKGRLIDAYATLDSLEIAHMAHSLASELSGGQSKLVDIGRALMSSPRFLLLDEPVAGVAGPLAERIFQNLRALTSDKGIGMLVIEHNMDFILRRDVDRIIVMDRGQILMEGTPEEITQSRDVVEAYLGNPGQT
;
A
#
# COMPACT_ATOMS: atom_id res chain seq x y z
N ILE A 1 16.49 2.31 -5.79
CA ILE A 1 15.53 2.51 -4.70
C ILE A 1 15.12 1.14 -4.12
N GLN A 2 14.70 0.16 -4.94
CA GLN A 2 14.31 -1.19 -4.45
C GLN A 2 15.45 -1.91 -3.70
N GLY A 3 16.71 -1.72 -4.08
CA GLY A 3 17.86 -2.28 -3.35
C GLY A 3 18.05 -1.79 -1.91
N LEU A 4 17.34 -0.72 -1.53
CA LEU A 4 17.31 -0.16 -0.18
C LEU A 4 16.12 -0.65 0.65
N GLY A 5 15.29 -1.54 0.10
CA GLY A 5 14.07 -2.04 0.76
C GLY A 5 12.91 -1.03 0.73
N LEU A 6 12.95 -0.03 -0.16
CA LEU A 6 11.88 0.95 -0.36
C LEU A 6 11.03 0.53 -1.56
N THR A 7 9.72 0.38 -1.36
CA THR A 7 8.76 0.09 -2.44
C THR A 7 7.67 1.15 -2.45
N ARG A 8 7.26 1.58 -3.65
CA ARG A 8 6.20 2.55 -3.87
C ARG A 8 5.06 1.91 -4.66
N THR A 9 3.82 2.13 -4.23
CA THR A 9 2.64 1.95 -5.07
C THR A 9 2.33 3.25 -5.82
N PHE A 10 1.51 3.16 -6.85
CA PHE A 10 1.07 4.33 -7.61
C PHE A 10 -0.44 4.51 -7.43
N GLN A 11 -0.93 5.73 -7.62
CA GLN A 11 -2.35 6.07 -7.53
C GLN A 11 -3.24 5.18 -8.43
N HIS A 12 -2.74 4.83 -9.62
CA HIS A 12 -3.40 3.89 -10.52
C HIS A 12 -2.80 2.50 -10.37
N THR A 13 -3.66 1.51 -10.14
CA THR A 13 -3.26 0.11 -10.07
C THR A 13 -2.96 -0.44 -11.46
N TRP A 14 -1.73 -0.91 -11.66
CA TRP A 14 -1.30 -1.53 -12.92
C TRP A 14 -1.27 -3.06 -12.75
N LEU A 15 -2.47 -3.67 -12.68
CA LEU A 15 -2.57 -5.13 -12.65
C LEU A 15 -2.63 -5.70 -14.07
N TRP A 16 -2.04 -6.87 -14.25
CA TRP A 16 -2.25 -7.66 -15.46
C TRP A 16 -3.65 -8.26 -15.43
N ARG A 17 -4.55 -7.70 -16.21
CA ARG A 17 -6.00 -7.96 -16.14
C ARG A 17 -6.37 -9.39 -16.49
N ASP A 18 -5.61 -10.03 -17.38
CA ASP A 18 -5.81 -11.40 -17.86
C ASP A 18 -5.11 -12.45 -16.99
N MET A 19 -4.44 -12.02 -15.93
CA MET A 19 -3.84 -12.87 -14.91
C MET A 19 -4.72 -12.93 -13.67
N THR A 20 -4.63 -14.04 -12.96
CA THR A 20 -5.26 -14.18 -11.64
C THR A 20 -4.57 -13.30 -10.61
N VAL A 21 -5.24 -13.10 -9.46
CA VAL A 21 -4.69 -12.33 -8.33
C VAL A 21 -3.35 -12.92 -7.88
N ILE A 22 -3.28 -14.25 -7.70
CA ILE A 22 -2.05 -14.92 -7.26
C ILE A 22 -0.93 -14.77 -8.28
N GLU A 23 -1.22 -14.87 -9.57
CA GLU A 23 -0.23 -14.67 -10.64
C GLU A 23 0.29 -13.23 -10.64
N ASN A 24 -0.56 -12.23 -10.43
CA ASN A 24 -0.15 -10.84 -10.28
C ASN A 24 0.86 -10.65 -9.14
N LEU A 25 0.71 -11.34 -8.01
CA LEU A 25 1.68 -11.30 -6.93
C LEU A 25 2.99 -11.99 -7.30
N LEU A 26 2.92 -13.14 -7.97
CA LEU A 26 4.09 -13.94 -8.32
C LEU A 26 4.99 -13.27 -9.37
N VAL A 27 4.43 -12.44 -10.24
CA VAL A 27 5.19 -11.66 -11.23
C VAL A 27 5.92 -10.48 -10.59
N ALA A 28 5.54 -10.05 -9.38
CA ALA A 28 6.20 -8.94 -8.70
C ALA A 28 7.71 -9.21 -8.53
N PRO A 29 8.58 -8.26 -8.92
CA PRO A 29 10.02 -8.46 -8.81
C PRO A 29 10.43 -8.51 -7.34
N ARG A 30 11.00 -9.59 -6.88
CA ARG A 30 11.81 -9.59 -5.67
C ARG A 30 13.03 -8.73 -5.93
N GLY A 31 13.28 -7.71 -5.09
CA GLY A 31 14.26 -6.64 -5.20
C GLY A 31 15.73 -7.01 -5.40
N GLN A 32 16.02 -7.98 -6.22
CA GLN A 32 17.37 -8.27 -6.67
C GLN A 32 17.44 -8.17 -8.20
N PHE A 33 17.64 -6.95 -8.67
CA PHE A 33 18.34 -6.79 -9.92
C PHE A 33 19.79 -7.23 -9.69
N SER A 34 20.02 -8.56 -9.68
CA SER A 34 21.36 -9.06 -9.87
C SER A 34 21.90 -8.51 -11.20
N PRO A 35 23.11 -7.95 -11.25
CA PRO A 35 23.72 -7.48 -12.50
C PRO A 35 23.83 -8.60 -13.56
N ASN A 36 23.66 -9.85 -13.18
CA ASN A 36 23.68 -11.02 -14.05
C ASN A 36 22.27 -11.49 -14.46
N LYS A 37 21.40 -10.55 -14.87
CA LYS A 37 20.04 -10.86 -15.36
C LYS A 37 20.01 -11.92 -16.48
N LEU A 38 21.02 -11.97 -17.32
CA LEU A 38 21.13 -12.95 -18.39
C LEU A 38 21.29 -14.38 -17.85
N LEU A 39 22.01 -14.55 -16.74
CA LEU A 39 22.15 -15.85 -16.05
C LEU A 39 20.87 -16.24 -15.30
N ALA A 40 20.08 -15.27 -14.79
CA ALA A 40 18.81 -15.55 -14.14
C ALA A 40 17.75 -16.06 -15.13
N LEU A 41 17.80 -15.60 -16.39
CA LEU A 41 16.94 -16.10 -17.48
C LEU A 41 17.27 -17.56 -17.85
N LEU A 42 18.52 -17.99 -17.64
CA LEU A 42 19.01 -19.32 -17.96
C LEU A 42 18.92 -20.33 -16.79
N ARG A 43 18.58 -19.85 -15.58
CA ARG A 43 18.31 -20.71 -14.42
C ARG A 43 16.80 -20.81 -14.24
N PRO A 44 16.20 -21.97 -14.55
CA PRO A 44 14.84 -22.23 -14.09
C PRO A 44 14.83 -22.10 -12.55
N ALA A 45 13.89 -21.33 -12.02
CA ALA A 45 13.68 -21.25 -10.57
C ALA A 45 13.58 -22.68 -10.04
N SER A 46 14.30 -22.99 -8.96
CA SER A 46 14.19 -24.34 -8.41
C SER A 46 12.74 -24.55 -7.93
N ARG A 47 12.20 -25.77 -8.05
CA ARG A 47 10.84 -26.10 -7.54
C ARG A 47 10.65 -25.66 -6.08
N LYS A 48 11.71 -25.64 -5.30
CA LYS A 48 11.72 -25.18 -3.92
C LYS A 48 11.49 -23.67 -3.82
N GLU A 49 12.12 -22.89 -4.70
CA GLU A 49 11.95 -21.42 -4.75
C GLU A 49 10.54 -21.02 -5.22
N GLU A 50 10.03 -21.72 -6.24
CA GLU A 50 8.64 -21.50 -6.71
C GLU A 50 7.62 -21.82 -5.62
N LYS A 51 7.79 -22.95 -4.92
CA LYS A 51 6.92 -23.32 -3.79
C LYS A 51 7.01 -22.29 -2.66
N GLY A 52 8.19 -21.78 -2.33
CA GLY A 52 8.38 -20.74 -1.34
C GLY A 52 7.65 -19.46 -1.72
N ARG A 53 7.79 -19.02 -2.98
CA ARG A 53 7.10 -17.82 -3.48
C ARG A 53 5.58 -17.97 -3.44
N LEU A 54 5.07 -19.14 -3.75
CA LEU A 54 3.63 -19.41 -3.70
C LEU A 54 3.12 -19.32 -2.25
N ILE A 55 3.84 -19.88 -1.29
CA ILE A 55 3.51 -19.78 0.13
C ILE A 55 3.50 -18.31 0.58
N ASP A 56 4.53 -17.54 0.23
CA ASP A 56 4.63 -16.10 0.55
C ASP A 56 3.47 -15.30 -0.07
N ALA A 57 3.08 -15.65 -1.30
CA ALA A 57 1.98 -14.98 -1.99
C ALA A 57 0.63 -15.26 -1.28
N TYR A 58 0.35 -16.50 -0.92
CA TYR A 58 -0.85 -16.83 -0.15
C TYR A 58 -0.85 -16.17 1.24
N ALA A 59 0.27 -16.20 1.96
CA ALA A 59 0.40 -15.52 3.24
C ALA A 59 0.18 -14.00 3.13
N THR A 60 0.61 -13.40 2.01
CA THR A 60 0.37 -11.99 1.72
C THR A 60 -1.11 -11.72 1.46
N LEU A 61 -1.77 -12.55 0.63
CA LEU A 61 -3.20 -12.42 0.35
C LEU A 61 -4.04 -12.63 1.62
N ASP A 62 -3.64 -13.55 2.49
CA ASP A 62 -4.31 -13.80 3.77
C ASP A 62 -4.18 -12.61 4.71
N SER A 63 -2.99 -12.02 4.82
CA SER A 63 -2.77 -10.81 5.63
C SER A 63 -3.54 -9.57 5.13
N LEU A 64 -4.00 -9.58 3.89
CA LEU A 64 -4.84 -8.55 3.28
C LEU A 64 -6.33 -8.97 3.21
N GLU A 65 -6.70 -10.13 3.77
CA GLU A 65 -8.04 -10.71 3.79
C GLU A 65 -8.67 -10.97 2.40
N ILE A 66 -7.83 -11.15 1.38
CA ILE A 66 -8.25 -11.40 -0.01
C ILE A 66 -7.79 -12.77 -0.56
N ALA A 67 -7.37 -13.69 0.31
CA ALA A 67 -6.94 -15.03 -0.10
C ALA A 67 -8.03 -15.81 -0.86
N HIS A 68 -9.31 -15.57 -0.54
CA HIS A 68 -10.45 -16.17 -1.22
C HIS A 68 -10.56 -15.78 -2.70
N MET A 69 -9.89 -14.71 -3.13
CA MET A 69 -9.86 -14.21 -4.50
C MET A 69 -8.60 -14.64 -5.27
N ALA A 70 -7.75 -15.47 -4.70
CA ALA A 70 -6.45 -15.83 -5.28
C ALA A 70 -6.54 -16.28 -6.76
N HIS A 71 -7.60 -16.97 -7.12
CA HIS A 71 -7.83 -17.52 -8.47
C HIS A 71 -8.80 -16.70 -9.34
N SER A 72 -9.34 -15.58 -8.83
CA SER A 72 -10.13 -14.65 -9.63
C SER A 72 -9.22 -13.88 -10.60
N LEU A 73 -9.73 -13.55 -11.79
CA LEU A 73 -9.01 -12.69 -12.72
C LEU A 73 -8.94 -11.26 -12.16
N ALA A 74 -7.84 -10.58 -12.40
CA ALA A 74 -7.67 -9.18 -11.97
C ALA A 74 -8.67 -8.25 -12.67
N SER A 75 -9.21 -8.62 -13.83
CA SER A 75 -10.28 -7.90 -14.54
C SER A 75 -11.63 -7.94 -13.83
N GLU A 76 -11.86 -8.89 -12.93
CA GLU A 76 -13.12 -9.07 -12.20
C GLU A 76 -13.15 -8.31 -10.87
N LEU A 77 -12.02 -7.73 -10.47
CA LEU A 77 -11.86 -7.05 -9.18
C LEU A 77 -12.53 -5.68 -9.18
N SER A 78 -13.16 -5.34 -8.07
CA SER A 78 -13.54 -3.95 -7.77
C SER A 78 -12.29 -3.06 -7.62
N GLY A 79 -12.47 -1.73 -7.70
CA GLY A 79 -11.37 -0.78 -7.51
C GLY A 79 -10.63 -0.96 -6.19
N GLY A 80 -11.35 -1.17 -5.08
CA GLY A 80 -10.75 -1.41 -3.78
C GLY A 80 -10.00 -2.74 -3.69
N GLN A 81 -10.55 -3.81 -4.26
CA GLN A 81 -9.87 -5.10 -4.33
C GLN A 81 -8.59 -5.02 -5.17
N SER A 82 -8.62 -4.29 -6.29
CA SER A 82 -7.44 -4.05 -7.12
C SER A 82 -6.34 -3.32 -6.33
N LYS A 83 -6.70 -2.36 -5.47
CA LYS A 83 -5.74 -1.67 -4.60
C LYS A 83 -5.10 -2.60 -3.57
N LEU A 84 -5.87 -3.50 -2.95
CA LEU A 84 -5.34 -4.53 -2.06
C LEU A 84 -4.34 -5.46 -2.78
N VAL A 85 -4.65 -5.87 -4.00
CA VAL A 85 -3.73 -6.68 -4.81
C VAL A 85 -2.44 -5.91 -5.15
N ASP A 86 -2.52 -4.61 -5.44
CA ASP A 86 -1.34 -3.78 -5.72
C ASP A 86 -0.46 -3.62 -4.47
N ILE A 87 -1.06 -3.43 -3.29
CA ILE A 87 -0.36 -3.46 -2.01
C ILE A 87 0.30 -4.83 -1.80
N GLY A 88 -0.42 -5.92 -2.07
CA GLY A 88 0.11 -7.28 -2.01
C GLY A 88 1.34 -7.48 -2.90
N ARG A 89 1.29 -6.98 -4.13
CA ARG A 89 2.44 -6.99 -5.05
C ARG A 89 3.64 -6.23 -4.47
N ALA A 90 3.41 -5.07 -3.87
CA ALA A 90 4.45 -4.30 -3.22
C ALA A 90 5.10 -5.08 -2.06
N LEU A 91 4.28 -5.77 -1.25
CA LEU A 91 4.74 -6.60 -0.13
C LEU A 91 5.58 -7.82 -0.58
N MET A 92 5.31 -8.38 -1.77
CA MET A 92 6.09 -9.49 -2.32
C MET A 92 7.56 -9.14 -2.54
N SER A 93 7.94 -7.86 -2.60
CA SER A 93 9.33 -7.41 -2.62
C SER A 93 10.02 -7.45 -1.26
N SER A 94 9.32 -7.84 -0.19
CA SER A 94 9.79 -7.82 1.19
C SER A 94 10.36 -6.44 1.59
N PRO A 95 9.55 -5.37 1.47
CA PRO A 95 10.02 -4.02 1.72
C PRO A 95 10.28 -3.79 3.21
N ARG A 96 11.23 -2.91 3.51
CA ARG A 96 11.41 -2.34 4.85
C ARG A 96 10.57 -1.07 5.04
N PHE A 97 10.22 -0.43 3.92
CA PHE A 97 9.44 0.80 3.90
C PHE A 97 8.52 0.86 2.67
N LEU A 98 7.26 1.23 2.88
CA LEU A 98 6.24 1.40 1.83
C LEU A 98 5.89 2.87 1.66
N LEU A 99 5.84 3.32 0.41
CA LEU A 99 5.24 4.59 0.02
C LEU A 99 3.90 4.28 -0.66
N LEU A 100 2.81 4.72 -0.05
CA LEU A 100 1.45 4.48 -0.53
C LEU A 100 0.83 5.80 -0.97
N ASP A 101 0.42 5.86 -2.24
CA ASP A 101 -0.16 7.06 -2.85
C ASP A 101 -1.67 6.85 -3.00
N GLU A 102 -2.46 7.52 -2.15
CA GLU A 102 -3.93 7.43 -2.08
C GLU A 102 -4.47 5.98 -2.09
N PRO A 103 -4.05 5.12 -1.14
CA PRO A 103 -4.40 3.70 -1.16
C PRO A 103 -5.90 3.43 -1.05
N VAL A 104 -6.71 4.39 -0.60
CA VAL A 104 -8.17 4.24 -0.46
C VAL A 104 -8.98 5.16 -1.36
N ALA A 105 -8.37 5.90 -2.29
CA ALA A 105 -9.11 6.76 -3.21
C ALA A 105 -10.10 5.94 -4.05
N GLY A 106 -11.38 6.37 -4.04
CA GLY A 106 -12.46 5.67 -4.74
C GLY A 106 -12.90 4.34 -4.12
N VAL A 107 -12.47 4.05 -2.89
CA VAL A 107 -12.87 2.85 -2.15
C VAL A 107 -14.02 3.17 -1.21
N ALA A 108 -15.03 2.30 -1.14
CA ALA A 108 -16.16 2.45 -0.21
C ALA A 108 -15.69 2.43 1.25
N GLY A 109 -16.31 3.26 2.11
CA GLY A 109 -15.90 3.48 3.50
C GLY A 109 -15.54 2.23 4.30
N PRO A 110 -16.41 1.18 4.38
CA PRO A 110 -16.08 -0.03 5.14
C PRO A 110 -14.85 -0.78 4.63
N LEU A 111 -14.63 -0.79 3.31
CA LEU A 111 -13.45 -1.43 2.72
C LEU A 111 -12.19 -0.57 2.91
N ALA A 112 -12.31 0.76 2.81
CA ALA A 112 -11.22 1.68 3.11
C ALA A 112 -10.74 1.53 4.56
N GLU A 113 -11.67 1.39 5.51
CA GLU A 113 -11.37 1.10 6.92
C GLU A 113 -10.52 -0.17 7.06
N ARG A 114 -10.94 -1.25 6.41
CA ARG A 114 -10.21 -2.53 6.45
C ARG A 114 -8.83 -2.42 5.82
N ILE A 115 -8.66 -1.65 4.74
CA ILE A 115 -7.35 -1.39 4.14
C ILE A 115 -6.42 -0.74 5.18
N PHE A 116 -6.88 0.28 5.89
CA PHE A 116 -6.05 0.93 6.92
C PHE A 116 -5.72 0.00 8.08
N GLN A 117 -6.67 -0.82 8.55
CA GLN A 117 -6.43 -1.81 9.60
C GLN A 117 -5.36 -2.82 9.16
N ASN A 118 -5.43 -3.30 7.92
CA ASN A 118 -4.43 -4.21 7.37
C ASN A 118 -3.04 -3.54 7.24
N LEU A 119 -3.01 -2.28 6.80
CA LEU A 119 -1.76 -1.50 6.74
C LEU A 119 -1.17 -1.30 8.14
N ARG A 120 -1.99 -1.02 9.14
CA ARG A 120 -1.56 -0.91 10.54
C ARG A 120 -0.97 -2.21 11.05
N ALA A 121 -1.62 -3.34 10.80
CA ALA A 121 -1.13 -4.66 11.17
C ALA A 121 0.24 -4.96 10.53
N LEU A 122 0.46 -4.55 9.28
CA LEU A 122 1.77 -4.69 8.63
C LEU A 122 2.87 -3.88 9.33
N THR A 123 2.54 -2.70 9.85
CA THR A 123 3.50 -1.88 10.61
C THR A 123 3.81 -2.51 11.97
N SER A 124 2.77 -2.89 12.74
CA SER A 124 2.94 -3.44 14.09
C SER A 124 3.55 -4.84 14.08
N ASP A 125 3.09 -5.72 13.19
CA ASP A 125 3.45 -7.14 13.24
C ASP A 125 4.72 -7.46 12.45
N LYS A 126 4.94 -6.74 11.35
CA LYS A 126 6.09 -6.98 10.44
C LYS A 126 7.17 -5.90 10.53
N GLY A 127 6.94 -4.82 11.29
CA GLY A 127 7.89 -3.72 11.43
C GLY A 127 8.15 -2.97 10.11
N ILE A 128 7.18 -2.95 9.18
CA ILE A 128 7.30 -2.24 7.91
C ILE A 128 6.96 -0.78 8.16
N GLY A 129 7.92 0.14 7.92
CA GLY A 129 7.65 1.57 7.94
C GLY A 129 6.75 1.97 6.77
N MET A 130 5.86 2.96 6.98
CA MET A 130 4.96 3.43 5.93
C MET A 130 4.92 4.95 5.86
N LEU A 131 4.86 5.48 4.65
CA LEU A 131 4.41 6.84 4.36
C LEU A 131 3.19 6.74 3.45
N VAL A 132 2.06 7.26 3.94
CA VAL A 132 0.79 7.26 3.22
C VAL A 132 0.45 8.69 2.83
N ILE A 133 0.19 8.93 1.55
CA ILE A 133 -0.35 10.19 1.05
C ILE A 133 -1.87 10.02 0.95
N GLU A 134 -2.60 10.86 1.65
CA GLU A 134 -4.05 10.88 1.64
C GLU A 134 -4.58 12.31 1.78
N HIS A 135 -5.75 12.55 1.23
CA HIS A 135 -6.45 13.83 1.34
C HIS A 135 -7.75 13.72 2.18
N ASN A 136 -8.15 12.52 2.56
CA ASN A 136 -9.31 12.30 3.40
C ASN A 136 -8.94 12.39 4.88
N MET A 137 -9.35 13.51 5.51
CA MET A 137 -9.03 13.82 6.91
C MET A 137 -9.58 12.79 7.90
N ASP A 138 -10.73 12.17 7.60
CA ASP A 138 -11.32 11.15 8.46
C ASP A 138 -10.42 9.92 8.64
N PHE A 139 -9.61 9.61 7.63
CA PHE A 139 -8.62 8.53 7.71
C PHE A 139 -7.30 9.00 8.34
N ILE A 140 -6.87 10.23 8.07
CA ILE A 140 -5.57 10.76 8.51
C ILE A 140 -5.58 11.06 10.00
N LEU A 141 -6.68 11.62 10.52
CA LEU A 141 -6.79 12.06 11.92
C LEU A 141 -7.07 10.92 12.91
N ARG A 142 -7.05 9.68 12.44
CA ARG A 142 -7.20 8.52 13.33
C ARG A 142 -5.96 8.35 14.20
N ARG A 143 -6.18 7.87 15.42
CA ARG A 143 -5.12 7.65 16.42
C ARG A 143 -4.08 6.59 16.04
N ASP A 144 -4.26 5.96 14.87
CA ASP A 144 -3.41 4.88 14.37
C ASP A 144 -2.22 5.36 13.53
N VAL A 145 -2.06 6.68 13.40
CA VAL A 145 -0.96 7.32 12.66
C VAL A 145 0.00 7.92 13.67
N ASP A 146 1.30 7.63 13.57
CA ASP A 146 2.31 8.11 14.50
C ASP A 146 2.61 9.61 14.27
N ARG A 147 2.59 10.06 13.00
CA ARG A 147 2.99 11.42 12.58
C ARG A 147 2.28 11.83 11.32
N ILE A 148 1.85 13.08 11.26
CA ILE A 148 1.19 13.69 10.12
C ILE A 148 2.03 14.87 9.64
N ILE A 149 2.22 14.96 8.33
CA ILE A 149 2.81 16.12 7.65
C ILE A 149 1.71 16.73 6.79
N VAL A 150 1.28 17.94 7.14
CA VAL A 150 0.27 18.69 6.39
C VAL A 150 0.96 19.55 5.36
N MET A 151 0.53 19.44 4.11
CA MET A 151 1.07 20.24 3.00
C MET A 151 -0.03 21.10 2.39
N ASP A 152 0.28 22.36 2.14
CA ASP A 152 -0.54 23.28 1.35
C ASP A 152 0.33 23.96 0.30
N ARG A 153 -0.16 24.06 -0.94
CA ARG A 153 0.49 24.73 -2.08
C ARG A 153 1.98 24.37 -2.26
N GLY A 154 2.33 23.10 -2.01
CA GLY A 154 3.68 22.57 -2.16
C GLY A 154 4.64 22.90 -1.02
N GLN A 155 4.15 23.45 0.08
CA GLN A 155 4.92 23.72 1.29
C GLN A 155 4.39 22.92 2.48
N ILE A 156 5.28 22.58 3.42
CA ILE A 156 4.88 21.98 4.68
C ILE A 156 4.26 23.09 5.54
N LEU A 157 2.98 22.93 5.84
CA LEU A 157 2.23 23.85 6.71
C LEU A 157 2.48 23.51 8.18
N MET A 158 2.40 22.23 8.51
CA MET A 158 2.57 21.73 9.88
C MET A 158 3.01 20.26 9.87
N GLU A 159 3.66 19.86 10.95
CA GLU A 159 4.05 18.49 11.22
C GLU A 159 3.85 18.21 12.72
N GLY A 160 3.21 17.07 13.04
CA GLY A 160 2.89 16.71 14.42
C GLY A 160 2.12 15.41 14.56
N THR A 161 1.66 15.13 15.77
CA THR A 161 0.75 14.03 16.06
C THR A 161 -0.68 14.35 15.57
N PRO A 162 -1.56 13.35 15.42
CA PRO A 162 -2.97 13.60 15.08
C PRO A 162 -3.65 14.60 16.02
N GLU A 163 -3.33 14.56 17.31
CA GLU A 163 -3.87 15.47 18.33
C GLU A 163 -3.40 16.92 18.09
N GLU A 164 -2.11 17.11 17.80
CA GLU A 164 -1.55 18.45 17.53
C GLU A 164 -2.13 19.04 16.25
N ILE A 165 -2.28 18.22 15.20
CA ILE A 165 -2.85 18.64 13.91
C ILE A 165 -4.30 19.07 14.04
N THR A 166 -5.12 18.32 14.80
CA THR A 166 -6.55 18.65 15.00
C THR A 166 -6.76 19.95 15.80
N GLN A 167 -5.79 20.36 16.61
CA GLN A 167 -5.85 21.59 17.39
C GLN A 167 -5.35 22.83 16.64
N SER A 168 -4.71 22.62 15.48
CA SER A 168 -4.15 23.72 14.68
C SER A 168 -5.23 24.46 13.90
N ARG A 169 -5.36 25.77 14.16
CA ARG A 169 -6.28 26.64 13.42
C ARG A 169 -5.92 26.71 11.94
N ASP A 170 -4.64 26.79 11.61
CA ASP A 170 -4.15 26.92 10.24
C ASP A 170 -4.55 25.68 9.40
N VAL A 171 -4.47 24.48 10.01
CA VAL A 171 -4.90 23.24 9.35
C VAL A 171 -6.42 23.19 9.19
N VAL A 172 -7.17 23.57 10.23
CA VAL A 172 -8.64 23.62 10.20
C VAL A 172 -9.11 24.58 9.10
N GLU A 173 -8.53 25.77 9.00
CA GLU A 173 -8.87 26.75 7.95
C GLU A 173 -8.51 26.27 6.54
N ALA A 174 -7.35 25.62 6.38
CA ALA A 174 -6.89 25.14 5.07
C ALA A 174 -7.72 23.97 4.53
N TYR A 175 -8.18 23.05 5.38
CA TYR A 175 -8.79 21.78 4.97
C TYR A 175 -10.27 21.62 5.31
N LEU A 176 -10.75 22.21 6.39
CA LEU A 176 -12.16 22.10 6.82
C LEU A 176 -13.00 23.31 6.40
N GLY A 177 -12.36 24.33 5.82
CA GLY A 177 -13.04 25.58 5.46
C GLY A 177 -13.47 26.37 6.68
N ASN A 178 -13.64 27.67 6.52
CA ASN A 178 -14.15 28.54 7.59
C ASN A 178 -15.59 28.11 7.91
N PRO A 179 -15.96 27.63 9.11
CA PRO A 179 -17.34 27.23 9.44
C PRO A 179 -18.36 28.38 9.41
N GLY A 180 -17.98 29.54 8.86
CA GLY A 180 -18.76 30.75 8.76
C GLY A 180 -19.15 31.21 7.35
N GLN A 181 -18.91 30.42 6.30
CA GLN A 181 -19.32 30.71 4.91
C GLN A 181 -20.24 29.63 4.36
N THR A 182 -21.42 29.46 4.93
CA THR A 182 -22.62 28.87 4.30
C THR A 182 -23.77 29.83 4.45
#